data_413a2aa2c9819bd2776c8d24e8e01231
#
_entry.id   413a2aa2c9819bd2776c8d24e8e01231
#
_cell.length_a   1.000
_cell.length_b   1.000
_cell.length_c   1.000
_cell.angle_alpha   90.00
_cell.angle_beta   90.00
_cell.angle_gamma   90.00
#
_symmetry.space_group_name_H-M   'P 1'
#
loop_
_entity.id
_entity.type
_entity.pdbx_description
1 polymer ?
#
loop_
_entity_poly.entity_id
_entity_poly.type
_entity_poly.pdbx_seq_one_letter_code
_entity_poly.pdbx_strand_id
1 'polypeptide(L)'
;MNPTKEFRDYLISQGAALVGIGDLTAVPSSDYPVGIAVAVPLPKHIIKDLQLAPTREYYELYTTLNDKLNAIVTAGEEYLISRGYHAYALTTDRIMVD
;
A
#
# COMPACT_ATOMS: atom_id res chain seq x y z
N MET A 1 -0.42 -7.90 -24.12
CA MET A 1 0.19 -7.84 -22.79
C MET A 1 -0.28 -6.58 -22.09
N ASN A 2 -0.75 -6.70 -20.85
CA ASN A 2 -1.32 -5.57 -20.10
C ASN A 2 -0.38 -5.18 -18.95
N PRO A 3 0.36 -4.06 -19.06
CA PRO A 3 1.28 -3.64 -18.00
C PRO A 3 0.61 -3.40 -16.65
N THR A 4 -0.63 -2.92 -16.66
CA THR A 4 -1.39 -2.69 -15.43
C THR A 4 -1.67 -4.01 -14.70
N LYS A 5 -2.06 -5.04 -15.45
CA LYS A 5 -2.32 -6.36 -14.89
C LYS A 5 -1.04 -6.98 -14.34
N GLU A 6 0.06 -6.86 -15.07
CA GLU A 6 1.36 -7.38 -14.64
C GLU A 6 1.81 -6.73 -13.33
N PHE A 7 1.63 -5.41 -13.22
CA PHE A 7 1.98 -4.68 -12.01
C PHE A 7 1.10 -5.09 -10.83
N ARG A 8 -0.21 -5.23 -11.06
CA ARG A 8 -1.14 -5.70 -10.03
C ARG A 8 -0.74 -7.09 -9.53
N ASP A 9 -0.48 -8.00 -10.46
CA ASP A 9 -0.08 -9.37 -10.12
C ASP A 9 1.23 -9.37 -9.34
N TYR A 10 2.16 -8.51 -9.70
CA TYR A 10 3.41 -8.36 -8.96
C TYR A 10 3.17 -7.94 -7.51
N LEU A 11 2.32 -6.92 -7.30
CA LEU A 11 2.01 -6.45 -5.94
C LEU A 11 1.31 -7.53 -5.11
N ILE A 12 0.42 -8.30 -5.74
CA ILE A 12 -0.23 -9.42 -5.07
C ILE A 12 0.79 -10.47 -4.67
N SER A 13 1.78 -10.74 -5.53
CA SER A 13 2.85 -11.70 -5.23
C SER A 13 3.72 -11.23 -4.06
N GLN A 14 3.76 -9.91 -3.81
CA GLN A 14 4.50 -9.34 -2.68
C GLN A 14 3.68 -9.35 -1.38
N GLY A 15 2.43 -9.78 -1.43
CA GLY A 15 1.60 -9.92 -0.24
C GLY A 15 0.39 -9.02 -0.16
N ALA A 16 0.10 -8.23 -1.19
CA ALA A 16 -1.11 -7.41 -1.23
C ALA A 16 -2.34 -8.29 -1.37
N ALA A 17 -3.37 -8.03 -0.58
CA ALA A 17 -4.65 -8.71 -0.71
C ALA A 17 -5.52 -8.05 -1.77
N LEU A 18 -5.45 -6.71 -1.85
CA LEU A 18 -6.20 -5.93 -2.83
C LEU A 18 -5.29 -4.84 -3.40
N VAL A 19 -5.47 -4.56 -4.69
CA VAL A 19 -4.78 -3.47 -5.37
C VAL A 19 -5.82 -2.65 -6.13
N GLY A 20 -5.91 -1.35 -5.79
CA GLY A 20 -6.78 -0.41 -6.49
C GLY A 20 -5.96 0.56 -7.31
N ILE A 21 -6.42 0.87 -8.52
CA ILE A 21 -5.74 1.79 -9.42
C ILE A 21 -6.73 2.90 -9.80
N GLY A 22 -6.34 4.14 -9.53
CA GLY A 22 -7.19 5.29 -9.77
C GLY A 22 -6.53 6.33 -10.66
N ASP A 23 -7.36 7.07 -11.38
CA ASP A 23 -6.93 8.18 -12.23
C ASP A 23 -6.86 9.46 -11.39
N LEU A 24 -5.68 10.05 -11.31
CA LEU A 24 -5.45 11.27 -10.54
C LEU A 24 -5.37 12.54 -11.40
N THR A 25 -5.65 12.45 -12.68
CA THR A 25 -5.54 13.62 -13.57
C THR A 25 -6.47 14.76 -13.16
N ALA A 26 -7.58 14.45 -12.47
CA ALA A 26 -8.52 15.45 -11.97
C ALA A 26 -8.15 16.00 -10.59
N VAL A 27 -7.06 15.54 -9.97
CA VAL A 27 -6.61 15.98 -8.65
C VAL A 27 -5.55 17.07 -8.83
N PRO A 28 -5.87 18.34 -8.50
CA PRO A 28 -4.95 19.46 -8.79
C PRO A 28 -3.62 19.38 -8.06
N SER A 29 -3.58 18.77 -6.91
CA SER A 29 -2.37 18.68 -6.09
C SER A 29 -1.48 17.49 -6.43
N SER A 30 -1.90 16.63 -7.35
CA SER A 30 -1.14 15.44 -7.71
C SER A 30 -0.15 15.72 -8.84
N ASP A 31 1.10 15.34 -8.63
CA ASP A 31 2.14 15.40 -9.66
C ASP A 31 2.13 14.14 -10.56
N TYR A 32 1.29 13.16 -10.23
CA TYR A 32 1.23 11.87 -10.92
C TYR A 32 -0.16 11.64 -11.48
N PRO A 33 -0.28 11.09 -12.70
CA PRO A 33 -1.59 10.87 -13.32
C PRO A 33 -2.35 9.67 -12.74
N VAL A 34 -1.67 8.75 -12.05
CA VAL A 34 -2.28 7.51 -11.56
C VAL A 34 -1.90 7.28 -10.11
N GLY A 35 -2.88 6.91 -9.30
CA GLY A 35 -2.68 6.48 -7.92
C GLY A 35 -2.92 4.99 -7.79
N ILE A 36 -2.11 4.34 -6.95
CA ILE A 36 -2.23 2.91 -6.71
C ILE A 36 -2.34 2.69 -5.20
N ALA A 37 -3.40 2.02 -4.80
CA ALA A 37 -3.67 1.70 -3.40
C ALA A 37 -3.48 0.22 -3.15
N VAL A 38 -2.86 -0.10 -2.03
CA VAL A 38 -2.59 -1.47 -1.62
C VAL A 38 -3.22 -1.72 -0.26
N ALA A 39 -3.87 -2.87 -0.10
CA ALA A 39 -4.47 -3.26 1.17
C ALA A 39 -3.99 -4.64 1.59
N VAL A 40 -3.86 -4.83 2.90
CA VAL A 40 -3.61 -6.15 3.50
C VAL A 40 -4.72 -6.43 4.50
N PRO A 41 -5.11 -7.71 4.71
CA PRO A 41 -6.22 -8.03 5.58
C PRO A 41 -5.83 -7.95 7.06
N LEU A 42 -6.81 -7.58 7.88
CA LEU A 42 -6.68 -7.69 9.34
C LEU A 42 -7.33 -9.01 9.79
N PRO A 43 -6.71 -9.73 10.76
CA PRO A 43 -7.35 -10.88 11.34
C PRO A 43 -8.68 -10.52 12.02
N LYS A 44 -9.69 -11.37 11.89
CA LYS A 44 -11.04 -11.09 12.41
C LYS A 44 -11.06 -10.91 13.93
N HIS A 45 -10.27 -11.67 14.65
CA HIS A 45 -10.25 -11.58 16.11
C HIS A 45 -9.76 -10.22 16.60
N ILE A 46 -8.83 -9.59 15.87
CA ILE A 46 -8.34 -8.25 16.21
C ILE A 46 -9.44 -7.22 16.04
N ILE A 47 -10.26 -7.34 14.99
CA ILE A 47 -11.37 -6.42 14.76
C ILE A 47 -12.39 -6.52 15.89
N LYS A 48 -12.68 -7.72 16.39
CA LYS A 48 -13.60 -7.92 17.51
C LYS A 48 -13.06 -7.29 18.79
N ASP A 49 -11.77 -7.49 19.07
CA ASP A 49 -11.14 -6.97 20.28
C ASP A 49 -11.13 -5.44 20.31
N LEU A 50 -11.02 -4.80 19.14
CA LEU A 50 -11.03 -3.34 19.04
C LEU A 50 -12.35 -2.72 19.49
N GLN A 51 -13.45 -3.47 19.48
CA GLN A 51 -14.73 -2.98 19.95
C GLN A 51 -14.76 -2.80 21.47
N LEU A 52 -13.84 -3.48 22.18
CA LEU A 52 -13.77 -3.42 23.63
C LEU A 52 -12.73 -2.38 24.08
N ALA A 53 -11.50 -2.48 23.57
CA ALA A 53 -10.42 -1.53 23.86
C ALA A 53 -9.22 -1.87 22.98
N PRO A 54 -8.36 -0.88 22.64
CA PRO A 54 -7.10 -1.21 21.99
C PRO A 54 -6.27 -2.15 22.85
N THR A 55 -5.74 -3.20 22.26
CA THR A 55 -4.92 -4.20 22.95
C THR A 55 -3.47 -4.08 22.54
N ARG A 56 -2.57 -4.67 23.34
CA ARG A 56 -1.16 -4.77 22.98
C ARG A 56 -0.99 -5.52 21.66
N GLU A 57 -1.76 -6.61 21.49
CA GLU A 57 -1.76 -7.40 20.26
C GLU A 57 -2.11 -6.53 19.05
N TYR A 58 -3.08 -5.64 19.20
CA TYR A 58 -3.45 -4.70 18.13
C TYR A 58 -2.28 -3.81 17.75
N TYR A 59 -1.59 -3.21 18.73
CA TYR A 59 -0.46 -2.32 18.45
C TYR A 59 0.70 -3.05 17.78
N GLU A 60 0.99 -4.27 18.21
CA GLU A 60 2.04 -5.08 17.60
C GLU A 60 1.67 -5.43 16.15
N LEU A 61 0.42 -5.81 15.93
CA LEU A 61 -0.07 -6.13 14.58
C LEU A 61 -0.06 -4.89 13.68
N TYR A 62 -0.47 -3.74 14.22
CA TYR A 62 -0.47 -2.47 13.49
C TYR A 62 0.92 -2.16 12.95
N THR A 63 1.94 -2.28 13.78
CA THR A 63 3.32 -2.06 13.37
C THR A 63 3.75 -3.06 12.29
N THR A 64 3.46 -4.33 12.49
CA THR A 64 3.81 -5.40 11.55
C THR A 64 3.14 -5.17 10.18
N LEU A 65 1.86 -4.80 10.18
CA LEU A 65 1.12 -4.57 8.94
C LEU A 65 1.60 -3.32 8.21
N ASN A 66 1.97 -2.27 8.96
CA ASN A 66 2.55 -1.07 8.35
C ASN A 66 3.90 -1.37 7.70
N ASP A 67 4.73 -2.17 8.37
CA ASP A 67 6.01 -2.60 7.79
C ASP A 67 5.78 -3.40 6.50
N LYS A 68 4.78 -4.28 6.51
CA LYS A 68 4.41 -5.06 5.33
C LYS A 68 3.93 -4.16 4.19
N LEU A 69 3.05 -3.22 4.49
CA LEU A 69 2.55 -2.27 3.49
C LEU A 69 3.69 -1.42 2.92
N ASN A 70 4.58 -0.93 3.78
CA ASN A 70 5.73 -0.15 3.35
C ASN A 70 6.63 -0.96 2.41
N ALA A 71 6.85 -2.23 2.73
CA ALA A 71 7.66 -3.11 1.88
C ALA A 71 7.01 -3.34 0.52
N ILE A 72 5.68 -3.53 0.48
CA ILE A 72 4.96 -3.75 -0.77
C ILE A 72 5.01 -2.52 -1.66
N VAL A 73 4.72 -1.33 -1.12
CA VAL A 73 4.72 -0.11 -1.93
C VAL A 73 6.12 0.28 -2.38
N THR A 74 7.14 0.00 -1.56
CA THR A 74 8.54 0.23 -1.94
C THR A 74 8.94 -0.71 -3.08
N ALA A 75 8.56 -1.97 -3.00
CA ALA A 75 8.80 -2.93 -4.09
C ALA A 75 8.10 -2.47 -5.38
N GLY A 76 6.89 -1.92 -5.26
CA GLY A 76 6.17 -1.38 -6.41
C GLY A 76 6.87 -0.17 -7.03
N GLU A 77 7.40 0.73 -6.20
CA GLU A 77 8.16 1.88 -6.66
C GLU A 77 9.39 1.41 -7.46
N GLU A 78 10.16 0.49 -6.91
CA GLU A 78 11.34 -0.05 -7.56
C GLU A 78 11.00 -0.76 -8.87
N TYR A 79 9.90 -1.51 -8.88
CA TYR A 79 9.42 -2.21 -10.07
C TYR A 79 9.15 -1.22 -11.21
N LEU A 80 8.41 -0.15 -10.91
CA LEU A 80 8.03 0.85 -11.92
C LEU A 80 9.26 1.63 -12.40
N ILE A 81 10.14 2.02 -11.49
CA ILE A 81 11.35 2.76 -11.85
C ILE A 81 12.24 1.90 -12.74
N SER A 82 12.36 0.60 -12.45
CA SER A 82 13.19 -0.31 -13.25
C SER A 82 12.66 -0.47 -14.68
N ARG A 83 11.36 -0.17 -14.89
CA ARG A 83 10.74 -0.24 -16.20
C ARG A 83 10.63 1.11 -16.91
N GLY A 84 11.28 2.14 -16.36
CA GLY A 84 11.33 3.46 -16.98
C GLY A 84 10.20 4.41 -16.59
N TYR A 85 9.38 4.05 -15.63
CA TYR A 85 8.31 4.93 -15.14
C TYR A 85 8.80 5.77 -13.97
N HIS A 86 8.15 6.92 -13.78
CA HIS A 86 8.32 7.73 -12.57
C HIS A 86 7.33 7.23 -11.52
N ALA A 87 7.82 6.96 -10.31
CA ALA A 87 6.98 6.46 -9.24
C ALA A 87 7.46 6.97 -7.88
N TYR A 88 6.54 7.11 -6.94
CA TYR A 88 6.83 7.56 -5.58
C TYR A 88 5.97 6.76 -4.61
N ALA A 89 6.60 6.00 -3.73
CA ALA A 89 5.89 5.22 -2.73
C ALA A 89 5.63 6.08 -1.49
N LEU A 90 4.36 6.14 -1.07
CA LEU A 90 3.97 6.81 0.16
C LEU A 90 4.07 5.81 1.32
N THR A 91 5.24 5.74 1.91
CA THR A 91 5.46 4.93 3.11
C THR A 91 5.03 5.73 4.35
N THR A 92 4.89 5.05 5.49
CA THR A 92 4.51 5.73 6.74
C THR A 92 5.51 6.82 7.12
N ASP A 93 6.80 6.61 6.84
CA ASP A 93 7.83 7.61 7.10
C ASP A 93 7.59 8.91 6.31
N ARG A 94 7.15 8.77 5.06
CA ARG A 94 6.92 9.91 4.17
C ARG A 94 5.59 10.59 4.45
N ILE A 95 4.57 9.81 4.87
CA ILE A 95 3.24 10.35 5.16
C ILE A 95 3.23 11.13 6.48
N MET A 96 4.00 10.69 7.47
CA MET A 96 3.99 11.23 8.82
C MET A 96 5.02 12.35 9.06
N VAL A 97 5.73 12.78 8.03
CA VAL A 97 6.67 13.90 8.13
C VAL A 97 5.90 15.20 8.01
N ASP A 98 6.07 16.07 8.98
CA ASP A 98 5.45 17.40 8.98
C ASP A 98 6.21 18.40 8.09
#